data_5c8524b0a7f15c3a87e5256d1838e11e
#
_entry.id   5c8524b0a7f15c3a87e5256d1838e11e
#
_cell.length_a   1.000
_cell.length_b   1.000
_cell.length_c   1.000
_cell.angle_alpha   90.00
_cell.angle_beta   90.00
_cell.angle_gamma   90.00
#
_symmetry.space_group_name_H-M   'P 1'
#
loop_
_entity.id
_entity.type
_entity.pdbx_description
1 polymer ?
#
loop_
_entity_poly.entity_id
_entity_poly.type
_entity_poly.pdbx_seq_one_letter_code
_entity_poly.pdbx_strand_id
1 'polypeptide(L)'
;MKFYRFGNEDKPVIMLLPGTCCHWKTFSAVIPLLKDTFQVVCISYDGFDENEPDAIFPTMTEETKKIESYIKAKFGGRIFAAYGCSLGGSFVGLLIGREKIHIDHGFIGSSDLDQAGIVGARIQSAIVKPVLGKAAHDGKLPEWMTNMMLKKAEDPKEAEKNIKTFEKLFASISFALEKSIYNQFYSDLVTPLKDNIRVGGTTVHIFYALKMGEKYFDRYNKHFPDADIVARNYSHEQLLMSYPEQWAQDIKRCCGLPFDEEKALPESLSYRRGKKRFFDSHHYEEAVVKGCDFKYMDCGKGDKTIVFLVGGLGTSEAVYPYVSALEGRYRFITFDYPFECMDMKSLCEAVIDLLDYPDVDKAVWMGASFGGYMAQLLASEFPERTEAMCLFSTAALSERTVGALRSKYKNAAPIVLKAMETVPYSIVRSFEMKQSMGHVKGASAEETYYMRDMFNDIYSGYTSEFDVHMTRLVADVINRQPCTADKFAYLNGRVLLVLPEDDGFFDRDMQNDLMKMMPSPMIGHVSGGHAATLMRVGDYIKYVDEFMEKLD
;
A
#
# COMPACT_ATOMS: atom_id res chain seq x y z
N MET A 1 -9.66 29.03 -22.27
CA MET A 1 -10.03 27.67 -21.80
C MET A 1 -11.38 27.27 -22.37
N LYS A 2 -11.49 26.07 -22.89
CA LYS A 2 -12.76 25.52 -23.46
C LYS A 2 -13.24 24.31 -22.66
N PHE A 3 -14.56 24.16 -22.64
CA PHE A 3 -15.23 23.05 -21.95
C PHE A 3 -16.16 22.34 -22.95
N TYR A 4 -15.94 21.04 -23.11
CA TYR A 4 -16.68 20.17 -24.03
C TYR A 4 -17.53 19.19 -23.23
N ARG A 5 -18.84 19.16 -23.46
CA ARG A 5 -19.79 18.33 -22.69
C ARG A 5 -20.34 17.20 -23.56
N PHE A 6 -20.41 16.00 -22.95
CA PHE A 6 -20.91 14.79 -23.59
C PHE A 6 -21.82 14.03 -22.61
N GLY A 7 -22.80 13.33 -23.14
CA GLY A 7 -23.77 12.57 -22.34
C GLY A 7 -24.95 13.41 -21.87
N ASN A 8 -25.77 12.82 -20.98
CA ASN A 8 -26.99 13.45 -20.48
C ASN A 8 -26.67 14.39 -19.31
N GLU A 9 -27.29 15.58 -19.31
CA GLU A 9 -27.14 16.62 -18.29
C GLU A 9 -27.71 16.22 -16.91
N ASP A 10 -28.62 15.23 -16.86
CA ASP A 10 -29.20 14.72 -15.61
C ASP A 10 -28.28 13.71 -14.87
N LYS A 11 -27.15 13.33 -15.48
CA LYS A 11 -26.20 12.38 -14.89
C LYS A 11 -25.19 13.09 -13.99
N PRO A 12 -24.58 12.36 -13.02
CA PRO A 12 -23.47 12.87 -12.24
C PRO A 12 -22.34 13.40 -13.13
N VAL A 13 -21.78 14.55 -12.77
CA VAL A 13 -20.73 15.18 -13.57
C VAL A 13 -19.38 14.57 -13.28
N ILE A 14 -18.69 14.13 -14.34
CA ILE A 14 -17.24 13.84 -14.29
C ILE A 14 -16.48 14.83 -15.17
N MET A 15 -15.49 15.52 -14.60
CA MET A 15 -14.61 16.43 -15.32
C MET A 15 -13.28 15.76 -15.63
N LEU A 16 -12.82 15.81 -16.89
CA LEU A 16 -11.59 15.21 -17.36
C LEU A 16 -10.57 16.31 -17.73
N LEU A 17 -9.44 16.32 -17.03
CA LEU A 17 -8.38 17.31 -17.14
C LEU A 17 -7.15 16.68 -17.82
N PRO A 18 -6.73 17.18 -19.01
CA PRO A 18 -5.64 16.59 -19.76
C PRO A 18 -4.27 16.86 -19.16
N GLY A 19 -3.28 16.09 -19.59
CA GLY A 19 -1.89 16.23 -19.20
C GLY A 19 -1.18 17.39 -19.89
N THR A 20 0.14 17.44 -19.69
CA THR A 20 1.02 18.45 -20.30
C THR A 20 0.98 18.35 -21.81
N CYS A 21 0.83 19.50 -22.50
CA CYS A 21 0.74 19.58 -23.94
C CYS A 21 -0.39 18.71 -24.53
N CYS A 22 -1.49 18.58 -23.80
CA CYS A 22 -2.66 17.81 -24.21
C CYS A 22 -3.91 18.67 -24.19
N HIS A 23 -4.95 18.17 -24.86
CA HIS A 23 -6.26 18.80 -24.93
C HIS A 23 -7.39 17.76 -24.76
N TRP A 24 -8.64 18.18 -24.80
CA TRP A 24 -9.80 17.33 -24.54
C TRP A 24 -9.84 16.02 -25.34
N LYS A 25 -9.30 15.99 -26.58
CA LYS A 25 -9.29 14.78 -27.44
C LYS A 25 -8.43 13.63 -26.86
N THR A 26 -7.57 13.89 -25.87
CA THR A 26 -6.87 12.85 -25.11
C THR A 26 -7.85 11.81 -24.55
N PHE A 27 -9.06 12.23 -24.22
CA PHE A 27 -10.10 11.39 -23.64
C PHE A 27 -11.06 10.79 -24.67
N SER A 28 -10.80 10.92 -25.98
CA SER A 28 -11.72 10.47 -27.03
C SER A 28 -12.09 8.98 -26.92
N ALA A 29 -11.16 8.14 -26.48
CA ALA A 29 -11.40 6.71 -26.32
C ALA A 29 -12.30 6.38 -25.11
N VAL A 30 -12.28 7.20 -24.05
CA VAL A 30 -13.02 6.92 -22.82
C VAL A 30 -14.35 7.65 -22.71
N ILE A 31 -14.56 8.73 -23.48
CA ILE A 31 -15.84 9.46 -23.52
C ILE A 31 -17.03 8.52 -23.82
N PRO A 32 -16.97 7.66 -24.87
CA PRO A 32 -18.06 6.73 -25.16
C PRO A 32 -18.35 5.72 -24.04
N LEU A 33 -17.34 5.37 -23.24
CA LEU A 33 -17.42 4.40 -22.15
C LEU A 33 -18.03 4.99 -20.86
N LEU A 34 -18.00 6.33 -20.75
CA LEU A 34 -18.46 7.07 -19.57
C LEU A 34 -19.80 7.79 -19.77
N LYS A 35 -20.12 8.24 -20.99
CA LYS A 35 -21.26 9.14 -21.27
C LYS A 35 -22.64 8.61 -20.88
N ASP A 36 -22.78 7.28 -20.77
CA ASP A 36 -24.04 6.66 -20.36
C ASP A 36 -24.21 6.63 -18.83
N THR A 37 -23.09 6.77 -18.10
CA THR A 37 -23.05 6.80 -16.62
C THR A 37 -22.94 8.23 -16.11
N PHE A 38 -22.20 9.09 -16.83
CA PHE A 38 -21.86 10.45 -16.41
C PHE A 38 -22.23 11.50 -17.46
N GLN A 39 -22.46 12.71 -17.01
CA GLN A 39 -22.24 13.89 -17.83
C GLN A 39 -20.73 14.15 -17.86
N VAL A 40 -20.08 13.88 -18.98
CA VAL A 40 -18.63 14.03 -19.15
C VAL A 40 -18.31 15.46 -19.58
N VAL A 41 -17.43 16.13 -18.84
CA VAL A 41 -16.92 17.47 -19.16
C VAL A 41 -15.43 17.39 -19.38
N CYS A 42 -14.98 17.54 -20.62
CA CYS A 42 -13.56 17.59 -20.95
C CYS A 42 -13.11 19.04 -21.13
N ILE A 43 -11.87 19.34 -20.72
CA ILE A 43 -11.32 20.68 -20.87
C ILE A 43 -10.18 20.74 -21.88
N SER A 44 -9.99 21.91 -22.48
CA SER A 44 -8.72 22.32 -23.10
C SER A 44 -8.26 23.59 -22.42
N TYR A 45 -7.01 23.58 -21.96
CA TYR A 45 -6.38 24.76 -21.35
C TYR A 45 -6.14 25.86 -22.41
N ASP A 46 -6.00 27.10 -21.98
CA ASP A 46 -5.58 28.19 -22.86
C ASP A 46 -4.25 27.84 -23.55
N GLY A 47 -4.17 28.12 -24.86
CA GLY A 47 -3.03 27.77 -25.69
C GLY A 47 -2.94 26.33 -26.15
N PHE A 48 -3.93 25.49 -25.79
CA PHE A 48 -4.02 24.07 -26.18
C PHE A 48 -5.40 23.71 -26.77
N ASP A 49 -6.13 24.67 -27.28
CA ASP A 49 -7.38 24.44 -27.99
C ASP A 49 -7.28 24.92 -29.44
N GLU A 50 -7.64 24.06 -30.39
CA GLU A 50 -7.56 24.34 -31.85
C GLU A 50 -8.47 25.50 -32.29
N ASN A 51 -9.51 25.81 -31.50
CA ASN A 51 -10.44 26.92 -31.78
C ASN A 51 -9.94 28.26 -31.21
N GLU A 52 -8.87 28.27 -30.40
CA GLU A 52 -8.24 29.47 -29.84
C GLU A 52 -6.70 29.34 -29.89
N PRO A 53 -6.12 29.20 -31.10
CA PRO A 53 -4.68 28.89 -31.27
C PRO A 53 -3.77 30.02 -30.77
N ASP A 54 -4.24 31.27 -30.76
CA ASP A 54 -3.46 32.44 -30.31
C ASP A 54 -3.51 32.64 -28.78
N ALA A 55 -4.34 31.88 -28.07
CA ALA A 55 -4.38 31.94 -26.61
C ALA A 55 -3.05 31.47 -26.01
N ILE A 56 -2.69 32.03 -24.86
CA ILE A 56 -1.46 31.66 -24.15
C ILE A 56 -1.85 31.10 -22.79
N PHE A 57 -1.31 29.90 -22.46
CA PHE A 57 -1.42 29.36 -21.11
C PHE A 57 -0.82 30.33 -20.08
N PRO A 58 -1.61 30.86 -19.13
CA PRO A 58 -1.12 31.88 -18.21
C PRO A 58 -0.28 31.25 -17.09
N THR A 59 -0.94 30.69 -16.11
CA THR A 59 -0.39 29.90 -14.99
C THR A 59 -1.40 28.84 -14.57
N MET A 60 -0.92 27.81 -13.90
CA MET A 60 -1.77 26.77 -13.33
C MET A 60 -2.80 27.36 -12.34
N THR A 61 -2.42 28.36 -11.56
CA THR A 61 -3.33 29.03 -10.62
C THR A 61 -4.45 29.78 -11.35
N GLU A 62 -4.16 30.49 -12.45
CA GLU A 62 -5.19 31.18 -13.22
C GLU A 62 -6.13 30.20 -13.92
N GLU A 63 -5.61 29.14 -14.49
CA GLU A 63 -6.42 28.08 -15.11
C GLU A 63 -7.32 27.41 -14.07
N THR A 64 -6.80 27.11 -12.86
CA THR A 64 -7.60 26.59 -11.74
C THR A 64 -8.78 27.48 -11.39
N LYS A 65 -8.57 28.81 -11.34
CA LYS A 65 -9.67 29.78 -11.08
C LYS A 65 -10.75 29.73 -12.17
N LYS A 66 -10.37 29.52 -13.44
CA LYS A 66 -11.36 29.37 -14.54
C LYS A 66 -12.17 28.11 -14.39
N ILE A 67 -11.56 26.98 -14.00
CA ILE A 67 -12.25 25.73 -13.70
C ILE A 67 -13.22 25.92 -12.53
N GLU A 68 -12.75 26.52 -11.43
CA GLU A 68 -13.60 26.82 -10.25
C GLU A 68 -14.80 27.69 -10.63
N SER A 69 -14.58 28.73 -11.45
CA SER A 69 -15.63 29.64 -11.91
C SER A 69 -16.67 28.92 -12.79
N TYR A 70 -16.21 28.05 -13.68
CA TYR A 70 -17.09 27.24 -14.53
C TYR A 70 -17.96 26.28 -13.69
N ILE A 71 -17.33 25.56 -12.73
CA ILE A 71 -18.05 24.63 -11.86
C ILE A 71 -19.09 25.37 -11.01
N LYS A 72 -18.76 26.55 -10.49
CA LYS A 72 -19.71 27.39 -9.75
C LYS A 72 -20.89 27.84 -10.63
N ALA A 73 -20.60 28.30 -11.83
CA ALA A 73 -21.62 28.85 -12.73
C ALA A 73 -22.53 27.77 -13.32
N LYS A 74 -22.01 26.57 -13.58
CA LYS A 74 -22.77 25.51 -14.29
C LYS A 74 -23.30 24.42 -13.37
N PHE A 75 -22.65 24.18 -12.24
CA PHE A 75 -22.94 23.04 -11.35
C PHE A 75 -23.08 23.45 -9.87
N GLY A 76 -23.33 24.75 -9.59
CA GLY A 76 -23.54 25.22 -8.23
C GLY A 76 -22.35 25.05 -7.27
N GLY A 77 -21.15 24.87 -7.81
CA GLY A 77 -19.93 24.73 -7.02
C GLY A 77 -19.59 23.31 -6.59
N ARG A 78 -20.34 22.29 -7.07
CA ARG A 78 -20.08 20.87 -6.76
C ARG A 78 -20.13 20.02 -8.02
N ILE A 79 -19.23 19.05 -8.13
CA ILE A 79 -19.27 17.99 -9.14
C ILE A 79 -19.01 16.64 -8.48
N PHE A 80 -19.54 15.57 -9.08
CA PHE A 80 -19.42 14.22 -8.56
C PHE A 80 -18.00 13.70 -8.68
N ALA A 81 -17.34 13.88 -9.84
CA ALA A 81 -15.97 13.39 -10.02
C ALA A 81 -15.09 14.33 -10.85
N ALA A 82 -13.80 14.30 -10.63
CA ALA A 82 -12.79 14.89 -11.49
C ALA A 82 -11.62 13.91 -11.67
N TYR A 83 -11.21 13.63 -12.90
CA TYR A 83 -10.01 12.88 -13.22
C TYR A 83 -8.99 13.77 -13.90
N GLY A 84 -7.76 13.75 -13.41
CA GLY A 84 -6.65 14.45 -14.02
C GLY A 84 -5.55 13.50 -14.48
N CYS A 85 -5.20 13.58 -15.76
CA CYS A 85 -4.13 12.83 -16.38
C CYS A 85 -2.80 13.59 -16.20
N SER A 86 -1.78 13.00 -15.58
CA SER A 86 -0.47 13.64 -15.41
C SER A 86 -0.58 15.05 -14.79
N LEU A 87 -0.21 16.13 -15.50
CA LEU A 87 -0.45 17.52 -15.08
C LEU A 87 -1.90 17.75 -14.60
N GLY A 88 -2.87 17.14 -15.29
CA GLY A 88 -4.27 17.22 -14.88
C GLY A 88 -4.51 16.72 -13.45
N GLY A 89 -3.73 15.74 -12.99
CA GLY A 89 -3.76 15.25 -11.60
C GLY A 89 -3.28 16.32 -10.61
N SER A 90 -2.25 17.10 -10.96
CA SER A 90 -1.83 18.26 -10.17
C SER A 90 -2.96 19.32 -10.07
N PHE A 91 -3.72 19.53 -11.16
CA PHE A 91 -4.91 20.40 -11.13
C PHE A 91 -6.00 19.84 -10.21
N VAL A 92 -6.30 18.54 -10.28
CA VAL A 92 -7.30 17.91 -9.38
C VAL A 92 -6.87 18.08 -7.93
N GLY A 93 -5.61 17.80 -7.61
CA GLY A 93 -5.05 18.00 -6.28
C GLY A 93 -5.17 19.45 -5.81
N LEU A 94 -4.87 20.41 -6.69
CA LEU A 94 -4.98 21.84 -6.39
C LEU A 94 -6.44 22.29 -6.18
N LEU A 95 -7.39 21.83 -7.01
CA LEU A 95 -8.82 22.10 -6.86
C LEU A 95 -9.36 21.61 -5.51
N ILE A 96 -8.99 20.38 -5.11
CA ILE A 96 -9.37 19.80 -3.81
C ILE A 96 -8.75 20.62 -2.67
N GLY A 97 -7.43 20.85 -2.69
CA GLY A 97 -6.72 21.54 -1.62
C GLY A 97 -7.06 23.02 -1.45
N ARG A 98 -7.67 23.65 -2.46
CA ARG A 98 -8.16 25.03 -2.39
C ARG A 98 -9.56 25.18 -1.80
N GLU A 99 -10.35 24.11 -1.79
CA GLU A 99 -11.71 24.07 -1.21
C GLU A 99 -12.64 25.21 -1.70
N LYS A 100 -12.47 25.69 -2.95
CA LYS A 100 -13.33 26.73 -3.54
C LYS A 100 -14.56 26.16 -4.23
N ILE A 101 -14.52 24.86 -4.49
CA ILE A 101 -15.57 24.01 -5.03
C ILE A 101 -15.51 22.67 -4.30
N HIS A 102 -16.54 21.84 -4.45
CA HIS A 102 -16.54 20.48 -3.90
C HIS A 102 -16.47 19.43 -5.01
N ILE A 103 -15.65 18.40 -4.80
CA ILE A 103 -15.50 17.24 -5.67
C ILE A 103 -15.68 16.00 -4.80
N ASP A 104 -16.71 15.16 -5.09
CA ASP A 104 -16.96 13.97 -4.27
C ASP A 104 -15.86 12.92 -4.47
N HIS A 105 -15.42 12.69 -5.72
CA HIS A 105 -14.37 11.75 -6.09
C HIS A 105 -13.28 12.43 -6.93
N GLY A 106 -12.12 12.68 -6.34
CA GLY A 106 -10.97 13.24 -7.06
C GLY A 106 -10.00 12.15 -7.49
N PHE A 107 -9.72 12.04 -8.79
CA PHE A 107 -8.80 11.05 -9.34
C PHE A 107 -7.52 11.72 -9.82
N ILE A 108 -6.40 11.30 -9.27
CA ILE A 108 -5.05 11.73 -9.66
C ILE A 108 -4.42 10.59 -10.47
N GLY A 109 -4.38 10.75 -11.80
CA GLY A 109 -3.86 9.76 -12.74
C GLY A 109 -2.39 10.00 -13.05
N SER A 110 -1.51 9.08 -12.65
CA SER A 110 -0.06 9.08 -12.97
C SER A 110 0.61 10.45 -12.83
N SER A 111 0.07 11.33 -11.99
CA SER A 111 0.67 12.65 -11.71
C SER A 111 1.91 12.46 -10.85
N ASP A 112 2.94 13.24 -11.11
CA ASP A 112 4.14 13.21 -10.29
C ASP A 112 4.02 14.12 -9.06
N LEU A 113 3.08 15.07 -9.05
CA LEU A 113 2.93 16.08 -8.01
C LEU A 113 4.27 16.75 -7.67
N ASP A 114 5.15 16.89 -8.68
CA ASP A 114 6.51 17.34 -8.49
C ASP A 114 6.53 18.83 -8.22
N GLN A 115 7.37 19.22 -7.29
CA GLN A 115 7.61 20.63 -6.99
C GLN A 115 9.10 20.88 -6.99
N ALA A 116 9.52 21.82 -7.83
CA ALA A 116 10.89 22.26 -7.89
C ALA A 116 11.00 23.69 -7.36
N GLY A 117 12.16 24.04 -6.83
CA GLY A 117 12.45 25.45 -6.54
C GLY A 117 12.49 26.28 -7.83
N ILE A 118 12.21 27.59 -7.73
CA ILE A 118 12.08 28.51 -8.88
C ILE A 118 13.24 28.38 -9.88
N VAL A 119 14.48 28.24 -9.41
CA VAL A 119 15.66 28.10 -10.28
C VAL A 119 15.63 26.77 -11.02
N GLY A 120 15.38 25.67 -10.31
CA GLY A 120 15.28 24.34 -10.92
C GLY A 120 14.16 24.26 -11.96
N ALA A 121 12.99 24.81 -11.64
CA ALA A 121 11.85 24.87 -12.55
C ALA A 121 12.16 25.67 -13.83
N ARG A 122 12.83 26.82 -13.71
CA ARG A 122 13.27 27.61 -14.88
C ARG A 122 14.21 26.83 -15.80
N ILE A 123 15.20 26.15 -15.21
CA ILE A 123 16.17 25.35 -15.97
C ILE A 123 15.46 24.19 -16.67
N GLN A 124 14.64 23.43 -15.95
CA GLN A 124 13.90 22.29 -16.51
C GLN A 124 12.97 22.73 -17.65
N SER A 125 12.19 23.80 -17.43
CA SER A 125 11.26 24.32 -18.44
C SER A 125 11.96 24.86 -19.69
N ALA A 126 13.12 25.48 -19.52
CA ALA A 126 13.93 25.96 -20.64
C ALA A 126 14.50 24.81 -21.50
N ILE A 127 14.83 23.67 -20.87
CA ILE A 127 15.30 22.47 -21.57
C ILE A 127 14.13 21.74 -22.27
N VAL A 128 12.99 21.61 -21.60
CA VAL A 128 11.83 20.86 -22.10
C VAL A 128 11.12 21.59 -23.24
N LYS A 129 11.04 22.93 -23.17
CA LYS A 129 10.34 23.78 -24.14
C LYS A 129 10.71 23.49 -25.60
N PRO A 130 11.98 23.51 -26.02
CA PRO A 130 12.33 23.28 -27.42
C PRO A 130 12.10 21.83 -27.84
N VAL A 131 12.23 20.87 -26.92
CA VAL A 131 12.01 19.45 -27.18
C VAL A 131 10.54 19.17 -27.48
N LEU A 132 9.65 19.60 -26.59
CA LEU A 132 8.21 19.43 -26.77
C LEU A 132 7.65 20.35 -27.86
N GLY A 133 8.17 21.56 -28.01
CA GLY A 133 7.79 22.48 -29.11
C GLY A 133 8.08 21.86 -30.48
N LYS A 134 9.27 21.27 -30.65
CA LYS A 134 9.61 20.56 -31.87
C LYS A 134 8.74 19.32 -32.06
N ALA A 135 8.51 18.51 -31.02
CA ALA A 135 7.64 17.35 -31.10
C ALA A 135 6.20 17.72 -31.51
N ALA A 136 5.67 18.82 -30.97
CA ALA A 136 4.36 19.34 -31.36
C ALA A 136 4.33 19.80 -32.82
N HIS A 137 5.32 20.58 -33.26
CA HIS A 137 5.39 21.08 -34.62
C HIS A 137 5.57 19.95 -35.66
N ASP A 138 6.49 19.00 -35.41
CA ASP A 138 6.84 17.94 -36.35
C ASP A 138 5.88 16.74 -36.22
N GLY A 139 5.05 16.67 -35.22
CA GLY A 139 4.15 15.53 -34.91
C GLY A 139 4.92 14.24 -34.61
N LYS A 140 6.18 14.34 -34.17
CA LYS A 140 7.08 13.20 -33.92
C LYS A 140 7.86 13.39 -32.64
N LEU A 141 7.96 12.34 -31.84
CA LEU A 141 8.85 12.32 -30.69
C LEU A 141 10.32 12.30 -31.13
N PRO A 142 11.23 12.94 -30.38
CA PRO A 142 12.67 12.81 -30.63
C PRO A 142 13.14 11.35 -30.56
N GLU A 143 14.06 10.95 -31.46
CA GLU A 143 14.57 9.58 -31.49
C GLU A 143 15.12 9.06 -30.16
N TRP A 144 15.79 9.90 -29.39
CA TRP A 144 16.30 9.50 -28.08
C TRP A 144 15.18 9.16 -27.10
N MET A 145 14.01 9.81 -27.18
CA MET A 145 12.83 9.51 -26.35
C MET A 145 12.19 8.19 -26.80
N THR A 146 11.99 8.00 -28.10
CA THR A 146 11.43 6.76 -28.65
C THR A 146 12.33 5.57 -28.33
N ASN A 147 13.64 5.71 -28.50
CA ASN A 147 14.63 4.68 -28.15
C ASN A 147 14.63 4.37 -26.64
N MET A 148 14.47 5.39 -25.78
CA MET A 148 14.36 5.18 -24.33
C MET A 148 13.06 4.43 -23.97
N MET A 149 11.94 4.78 -24.60
CA MET A 149 10.66 4.09 -24.37
C MET A 149 10.74 2.63 -24.81
N LEU A 150 11.28 2.35 -25.99
CA LEU A 150 11.46 0.99 -26.51
C LEU A 150 12.42 0.17 -25.62
N LYS A 151 13.53 0.76 -25.17
CA LYS A 151 14.51 0.07 -24.33
C LYS A 151 13.98 -0.31 -22.94
N LYS A 152 13.04 0.49 -22.41
CA LYS A 152 12.42 0.24 -21.09
C LYS A 152 11.15 -0.61 -21.17
N ALA A 153 10.66 -0.91 -22.37
CA ALA A 153 9.44 -1.66 -22.56
C ALA A 153 9.67 -3.16 -22.37
N GLU A 154 8.74 -3.81 -21.70
CA GLU A 154 8.65 -5.27 -21.61
C GLU A 154 8.07 -5.86 -22.89
N ASP A 155 7.12 -5.16 -23.53
CA ASP A 155 6.57 -5.47 -24.84
C ASP A 155 6.90 -4.35 -25.85
N PRO A 156 7.80 -4.58 -26.81
CA PRO A 156 8.14 -3.61 -27.85
C PRO A 156 6.95 -3.20 -28.74
N LYS A 157 5.99 -4.10 -29.01
CA LYS A 157 4.81 -3.79 -29.85
C LYS A 157 3.88 -2.82 -29.12
N GLU A 158 3.71 -3.00 -27.83
CA GLU A 158 2.93 -2.07 -27.01
C GLU A 158 3.60 -0.70 -26.92
N ALA A 159 4.92 -0.67 -26.74
CA ALA A 159 5.68 0.57 -26.74
C ALA A 159 5.56 1.33 -28.08
N GLU A 160 5.64 0.63 -29.22
CA GLU A 160 5.43 1.25 -30.54
C GLU A 160 4.01 1.82 -30.68
N LYS A 161 2.98 1.12 -30.18
CA LYS A 161 1.60 1.61 -30.17
C LYS A 161 1.48 2.89 -29.34
N ASN A 162 2.11 2.91 -28.16
CA ASN A 162 2.11 4.06 -27.27
C ASN A 162 2.85 5.25 -27.91
N ILE A 163 4.01 5.04 -28.52
CA ILE A 163 4.75 6.07 -29.26
C ILE A 163 3.86 6.69 -30.34
N LYS A 164 3.23 5.87 -31.19
CA LYS A 164 2.31 6.36 -32.24
C LYS A 164 1.13 7.16 -31.65
N THR A 165 0.63 6.77 -30.51
CA THR A 165 -0.45 7.48 -29.82
C THR A 165 0.01 8.85 -29.33
N PHE A 166 1.21 8.93 -28.72
CA PHE A 166 1.81 10.19 -28.30
C PHE A 166 2.11 11.10 -29.50
N GLU A 167 2.67 10.55 -30.59
CA GLU A 167 2.94 11.33 -31.81
C GLU A 167 1.66 11.93 -32.42
N LYS A 168 0.56 11.18 -32.47
CA LYS A 168 -0.75 11.70 -32.92
C LYS A 168 -1.24 12.83 -32.00
N LEU A 169 -1.05 12.67 -30.69
CA LEU A 169 -1.44 13.69 -29.72
C LEU A 169 -0.62 14.97 -29.90
N PHE A 170 0.71 14.87 -30.04
CA PHE A 170 1.56 16.02 -30.31
C PHE A 170 1.25 16.68 -31.65
N ALA A 171 1.02 15.91 -32.71
CA ALA A 171 0.58 16.45 -34.00
C ALA A 171 -0.73 17.28 -33.88
N SER A 172 -1.62 16.90 -32.96
CA SER A 172 -2.90 17.60 -32.78
C SER A 172 -2.79 18.96 -32.08
N ILE A 173 -1.61 19.28 -31.52
CA ILE A 173 -1.32 20.57 -30.89
C ILE A 173 -0.22 21.36 -31.64
N SER A 174 -0.03 21.10 -32.93
CA SER A 174 0.99 21.76 -33.76
C SER A 174 0.86 23.30 -33.79
N PHE A 175 -0.28 23.83 -33.46
CA PHE A 175 -0.56 25.26 -33.31
C PHE A 175 -0.09 25.85 -31.97
N ALA A 176 0.24 25.00 -30.97
CA ALA A 176 0.57 25.49 -29.64
C ALA A 176 1.86 26.29 -29.60
N LEU A 177 1.81 27.46 -29.01
CA LEU A 177 2.97 28.34 -28.88
C LEU A 177 3.96 27.78 -27.87
N GLU A 178 5.26 27.87 -28.18
CA GLU A 178 6.32 27.46 -27.24
C GLU A 178 6.23 28.17 -25.88
N LYS A 179 5.67 29.38 -25.85
CA LYS A 179 5.43 30.12 -24.60
C LYS A 179 4.39 29.43 -23.73
N SER A 180 3.32 28.86 -24.32
CA SER A 180 2.32 28.11 -23.61
C SER A 180 2.90 26.82 -23.04
N ILE A 181 3.73 26.11 -23.82
CA ILE A 181 4.43 24.90 -23.37
C ILE A 181 5.34 25.22 -22.17
N TYR A 182 6.14 26.29 -22.29
CA TYR A 182 7.00 26.75 -21.19
C TYR A 182 6.21 27.11 -19.95
N ASN A 183 5.17 27.93 -20.08
CA ASN A 183 4.36 28.41 -18.96
C ASN A 183 3.66 27.25 -18.25
N GLN A 184 3.13 26.30 -19.02
CA GLN A 184 2.43 25.14 -18.47
C GLN A 184 3.38 24.28 -17.63
N PHE A 185 4.53 23.91 -18.18
CA PHE A 185 5.52 23.08 -17.50
C PHE A 185 6.14 23.79 -16.30
N TYR A 186 6.51 25.08 -16.47
CA TYR A 186 7.05 25.88 -15.38
C TYR A 186 6.07 26.03 -14.22
N SER A 187 4.80 26.34 -14.52
CA SER A 187 3.83 26.59 -13.45
C SER A 187 3.43 25.31 -12.71
N ASP A 188 3.47 24.14 -13.35
CA ASP A 188 3.29 22.86 -12.67
C ASP A 188 4.35 22.65 -11.59
N LEU A 189 5.62 22.89 -11.93
CA LEU A 189 6.75 22.73 -11.02
C LEU A 189 6.80 23.73 -9.87
N VAL A 190 6.20 24.93 -10.02
CA VAL A 190 6.28 25.98 -8.98
C VAL A 190 4.97 26.24 -8.25
N THR A 191 3.83 25.72 -8.72
CA THR A 191 2.55 25.91 -8.04
C THR A 191 2.50 25.05 -6.78
N PRO A 192 2.42 25.64 -5.57
CA PRO A 192 2.50 24.87 -4.35
C PRO A 192 1.24 24.04 -4.13
N LEU A 193 1.41 22.77 -3.82
CA LEU A 193 0.39 21.88 -3.29
C LEU A 193 0.63 21.68 -1.79
N LYS A 194 -0.41 21.84 -0.97
CA LYS A 194 -0.33 21.63 0.48
C LYS A 194 -0.03 20.17 0.82
N ASP A 195 0.60 19.97 1.96
CA ASP A 195 0.73 18.63 2.55
C ASP A 195 -0.52 18.30 3.39
N ASN A 196 -0.75 17.01 3.62
CA ASN A 196 -1.85 16.51 4.48
C ASN A 196 -3.23 17.06 4.09
N ILE A 197 -3.57 17.05 2.80
CA ILE A 197 -4.88 17.48 2.31
C ILE A 197 -5.93 16.44 2.71
N ARG A 198 -6.89 16.88 3.52
CA ARG A 198 -8.07 16.15 3.95
C ARG A 198 -9.29 17.05 3.82
N VAL A 199 -10.23 16.67 2.96
CA VAL A 199 -11.45 17.46 2.71
C VAL A 199 -12.66 16.59 3.00
N GLY A 200 -13.50 17.01 3.93
CA GLY A 200 -14.69 16.25 4.31
C GLY A 200 -15.62 16.02 3.12
N GLY A 201 -16.08 14.78 2.93
CA GLY A 201 -16.95 14.38 1.83
C GLY A 201 -16.25 14.24 0.47
N THR A 202 -14.92 14.39 0.41
CA THR A 202 -14.11 14.12 -0.79
C THR A 202 -13.31 12.84 -0.60
N THR A 203 -13.42 11.90 -1.52
CA THR A 203 -12.52 10.74 -1.62
C THR A 203 -11.50 10.99 -2.71
N VAL A 204 -10.22 10.90 -2.36
CA VAL A 204 -9.12 11.02 -3.33
C VAL A 204 -8.68 9.62 -3.74
N HIS A 205 -8.68 9.35 -5.04
CA HIS A 205 -8.18 8.12 -5.64
C HIS A 205 -6.91 8.43 -6.43
N ILE A 206 -5.86 7.65 -6.21
CA ILE A 206 -4.60 7.83 -6.94
C ILE A 206 -4.35 6.61 -7.82
N PHE A 207 -4.38 6.79 -9.13
CA PHE A 207 -4.03 5.75 -10.09
C PHE A 207 -2.51 5.73 -10.26
N TYR A 208 -1.87 4.90 -9.44
CA TYR A 208 -0.43 4.84 -9.36
C TYR A 208 0.16 3.81 -10.33
N ALA A 209 0.86 4.30 -11.34
CA ALA A 209 1.64 3.49 -12.26
C ALA A 209 2.99 3.11 -11.61
N LEU A 210 3.15 1.87 -11.15
CA LEU A 210 4.32 1.41 -10.37
C LEU A 210 5.65 1.56 -11.12
N LYS A 211 5.64 1.47 -12.45
CA LYS A 211 6.85 1.68 -13.28
C LYS A 211 7.39 3.12 -13.26
N MET A 212 6.65 4.08 -12.69
CA MET A 212 7.16 5.44 -12.44
C MET A 212 8.22 5.44 -11.33
N GLY A 213 8.17 4.50 -10.39
CA GLY A 213 9.12 4.32 -9.31
C GLY A 213 8.60 4.71 -7.93
N GLU A 214 9.26 4.21 -6.90
CA GLU A 214 8.82 4.25 -5.51
C GLU A 214 8.70 5.66 -4.91
N LYS A 215 9.50 6.62 -5.38
CA LYS A 215 9.46 8.02 -4.90
C LYS A 215 8.08 8.68 -5.00
N TYR A 216 7.22 8.20 -5.90
CA TYR A 216 5.88 8.74 -6.08
C TYR A 216 4.94 8.31 -4.96
N PHE A 217 5.13 7.12 -4.41
CA PHE A 217 4.39 6.67 -3.23
C PHE A 217 4.55 7.63 -2.05
N ASP A 218 5.79 8.05 -1.78
CA ASP A 218 6.08 8.98 -0.68
C ASP A 218 5.44 10.36 -0.91
N ARG A 219 5.44 10.84 -2.17
CA ARG A 219 4.77 12.10 -2.53
C ARG A 219 3.27 12.03 -2.37
N TYR A 220 2.65 10.94 -2.82
CA TYR A 220 1.22 10.74 -2.68
C TYR A 220 0.79 10.73 -1.22
N ASN A 221 1.49 9.99 -0.37
CA ASN A 221 1.22 9.96 1.07
C ASN A 221 1.48 11.32 1.75
N LYS A 222 2.47 12.08 1.29
CA LYS A 222 2.74 13.42 1.81
C LYS A 222 1.58 14.38 1.57
N HIS A 223 1.05 14.40 0.37
CA HIS A 223 -0.03 15.32 0.00
C HIS A 223 -1.42 14.80 0.35
N PHE A 224 -1.67 13.51 0.19
CA PHE A 224 -2.98 12.85 0.38
C PHE A 224 -2.82 11.56 1.20
N PRO A 225 -2.59 11.65 2.51
CA PRO A 225 -2.27 10.48 3.34
C PRO A 225 -3.42 9.46 3.41
N ASP A 226 -4.67 9.90 3.24
CA ASP A 226 -5.86 9.05 3.30
C ASP A 226 -6.36 8.64 1.90
N ALA A 227 -5.57 8.85 0.85
CA ALA A 227 -5.98 8.51 -0.50
C ALA A 227 -6.12 7.00 -0.69
N ASP A 228 -7.14 6.62 -1.46
CA ASP A 228 -7.30 5.26 -1.98
C ASP A 228 -6.38 5.07 -3.19
N ILE A 229 -5.28 4.33 -3.02
CA ILE A 229 -4.29 4.14 -4.07
C ILE A 229 -4.60 2.87 -4.88
N VAL A 230 -4.88 3.04 -6.15
CA VAL A 230 -5.05 1.98 -7.15
C VAL A 230 -3.71 1.78 -7.87
N ALA A 231 -2.87 0.91 -7.31
CA ALA A 231 -1.54 0.63 -7.85
C ALA A 231 -1.58 -0.46 -8.92
N ARG A 232 -0.92 -0.23 -10.05
CA ARG A 232 -0.83 -1.16 -11.19
C ARG A 232 0.59 -1.19 -11.74
N ASN A 233 1.06 -2.36 -12.16
CA ASN A 233 2.38 -2.52 -12.80
C ASN A 233 2.38 -1.98 -14.24
N TYR A 234 2.00 -0.73 -14.39
CA TYR A 234 1.92 -0.01 -15.66
C TYR A 234 2.93 1.14 -15.71
N SER A 235 3.20 1.61 -16.93
CA SER A 235 3.92 2.85 -17.19
C SER A 235 2.99 4.06 -17.04
N HIS A 236 3.56 5.26 -17.07
CA HIS A 236 2.85 6.53 -17.00
C HIS A 236 1.66 6.59 -18.00
N GLU A 237 0.45 6.79 -17.48
CA GLU A 237 -0.83 6.84 -18.21
C GLU A 237 -1.15 5.63 -19.10
N GLN A 238 -0.43 4.52 -18.97
CA GLN A 238 -0.65 3.32 -19.78
C GLN A 238 -2.07 2.76 -19.62
N LEU A 239 -2.63 2.79 -18.40
CA LEU A 239 -4.00 2.31 -18.16
C LEU A 239 -5.02 3.11 -18.98
N LEU A 240 -4.95 4.43 -18.95
CA LEU A 240 -5.85 5.31 -19.72
C LEU A 240 -5.65 5.14 -21.24
N MET A 241 -4.39 5.11 -21.69
CA MET A 241 -4.06 5.20 -23.11
C MET A 241 -4.17 3.85 -23.84
N SER A 242 -3.82 2.76 -23.18
CA SER A 242 -3.78 1.42 -23.80
C SER A 242 -4.95 0.53 -23.40
N TYR A 243 -5.55 0.76 -22.23
CA TYR A 243 -6.61 -0.06 -21.64
C TYR A 243 -7.82 0.79 -21.22
N PRO A 244 -8.43 1.57 -22.15
CA PRO A 244 -9.50 2.53 -21.81
C PRO A 244 -10.75 1.87 -21.21
N GLU A 245 -11.10 0.65 -21.62
CA GLU A 245 -12.24 -0.09 -21.04
C GLU A 245 -11.98 -0.40 -19.56
N GLN A 246 -10.82 -0.97 -19.24
CA GLN A 246 -10.42 -1.30 -17.88
C GLN A 246 -10.33 -0.03 -17.01
N TRP A 247 -9.77 1.04 -17.56
CA TRP A 247 -9.71 2.33 -16.89
C TRP A 247 -11.11 2.84 -16.52
N ALA A 248 -12.07 2.75 -17.45
CA ALA A 248 -13.44 3.20 -17.22
C ALA A 248 -14.14 2.35 -16.13
N GLN A 249 -13.85 1.03 -16.07
CA GLN A 249 -14.40 0.17 -15.02
C GLN A 249 -13.77 0.50 -13.65
N ASP A 250 -12.47 0.77 -13.58
CA ASP A 250 -11.82 1.18 -12.33
C ASP A 250 -12.36 2.53 -11.82
N ILE A 251 -12.64 3.51 -12.70
CA ILE A 251 -13.32 4.76 -12.33
C ILE A 251 -14.69 4.47 -11.70
N LYS A 252 -15.53 3.66 -12.35
CA LYS A 252 -16.88 3.32 -11.85
C LYS A 252 -16.79 2.58 -10.51
N ARG A 253 -15.88 1.61 -10.39
CA ARG A 253 -15.64 0.85 -9.16
C ARG A 253 -15.26 1.78 -7.99
N CYS A 254 -14.31 2.67 -8.20
CA CYS A 254 -13.88 3.63 -7.18
C CYS A 254 -14.99 4.60 -6.76
N CYS A 255 -15.91 4.92 -7.67
CA CYS A 255 -17.11 5.72 -7.36
C CYS A 255 -18.24 4.93 -6.70
N GLY A 256 -18.09 3.62 -6.46
CA GLY A 256 -19.18 2.76 -5.96
C GLY A 256 -20.36 2.63 -6.93
N LEU A 257 -20.13 2.82 -8.23
CA LEU A 257 -21.13 2.71 -9.28
C LEU A 257 -21.12 1.32 -9.92
N PRO A 258 -22.23 0.89 -10.53
CA PRO A 258 -22.25 -0.36 -11.29
C PRO A 258 -21.19 -0.38 -12.39
N PHE A 259 -20.44 -1.47 -12.46
CA PHE A 259 -19.39 -1.69 -13.44
C PHE A 259 -19.43 -3.14 -13.98
N ASP A 260 -18.77 -3.38 -15.10
CA ASP A 260 -18.70 -4.66 -15.78
C ASP A 260 -17.46 -5.44 -15.26
N GLU A 261 -17.71 -6.46 -14.43
CA GLU A 261 -16.65 -7.25 -13.81
C GLU A 261 -15.82 -8.04 -14.82
N GLU A 262 -16.40 -8.46 -15.95
CA GLU A 262 -15.67 -9.20 -17.00
C GLU A 262 -14.65 -8.32 -17.73
N LYS A 263 -14.93 -7.01 -17.82
CA LYS A 263 -14.06 -6.02 -18.44
C LYS A 263 -13.13 -5.33 -17.46
N ALA A 264 -13.40 -5.46 -16.17
CA ALA A 264 -12.61 -4.84 -15.13
C ALA A 264 -11.31 -5.64 -14.89
N LEU A 265 -10.25 -4.93 -14.50
CA LEU A 265 -9.09 -5.59 -13.92
C LEU A 265 -9.44 -6.16 -12.53
N PRO A 266 -8.75 -7.22 -12.09
CA PRO A 266 -8.80 -7.61 -10.68
C PRO A 266 -8.55 -6.40 -9.77
N GLU A 267 -9.14 -6.39 -8.60
CA GLU A 267 -8.90 -5.30 -7.66
C GLU A 267 -7.39 -5.20 -7.34
N SER A 268 -6.86 -3.98 -7.34
CA SER A 268 -5.45 -3.76 -7.02
C SER A 268 -5.17 -4.12 -5.56
N LEU A 269 -4.03 -4.73 -5.29
CA LEU A 269 -3.60 -4.98 -3.93
C LEU A 269 -3.45 -3.65 -3.17
N SER A 270 -4.03 -3.57 -1.98
CA SER A 270 -3.87 -2.43 -1.08
C SER A 270 -4.14 -2.89 0.35
N TYR A 271 -3.13 -2.75 1.20
CA TYR A 271 -3.25 -3.08 2.62
C TYR A 271 -4.29 -2.18 3.31
N ARG A 272 -4.17 -0.87 3.13
CA ARG A 272 -5.07 0.12 3.78
C ARG A 272 -6.53 -0.05 3.38
N ARG A 273 -6.82 -0.35 2.08
CA ARG A 273 -8.20 -0.62 1.62
C ARG A 273 -8.75 -1.89 2.25
N GLY A 274 -7.97 -2.97 2.26
CA GLY A 274 -8.36 -4.22 2.91
C GLY A 274 -8.59 -4.04 4.41
N LYS A 275 -7.66 -3.37 5.10
CA LYS A 275 -7.77 -3.03 6.52
C LYS A 275 -9.03 -2.21 6.82
N LYS A 276 -9.30 -1.16 6.04
CA LYS A 276 -10.52 -0.35 6.20
C LYS A 276 -11.79 -1.19 6.11
N ARG A 277 -11.92 -2.02 5.06
CA ARG A 277 -13.10 -2.90 4.90
C ARG A 277 -13.25 -3.89 6.06
N PHE A 278 -12.14 -4.43 6.53
CA PHE A 278 -12.15 -5.34 7.67
C PHE A 278 -12.67 -4.63 8.92
N PHE A 279 -12.13 -3.47 9.26
CA PHE A 279 -12.54 -2.70 10.44
C PHE A 279 -13.89 -1.97 10.29
N ASP A 280 -14.52 -1.94 9.12
CA ASP A 280 -15.92 -1.51 8.97
C ASP A 280 -16.90 -2.49 9.68
N SER A 281 -16.50 -3.76 9.88
CA SER A 281 -17.30 -4.80 10.54
C SER A 281 -16.64 -5.42 11.79
N HIS A 282 -15.37 -5.18 12.03
CA HIS A 282 -14.61 -5.72 13.15
C HIS A 282 -14.13 -4.60 14.06
N HIS A 283 -14.13 -4.85 15.37
CA HIS A 283 -13.70 -3.88 16.36
C HIS A 283 -12.73 -4.55 17.33
N TYR A 284 -11.90 -3.74 17.94
CA TYR A 284 -11.13 -4.17 19.10
C TYR A 284 -12.01 -4.12 20.36
N GLU A 285 -11.78 -5.08 21.22
CA GLU A 285 -12.20 -5.06 22.61
C GLU A 285 -11.02 -4.65 23.50
N GLU A 286 -11.31 -4.14 24.68
CA GLU A 286 -10.32 -3.76 25.67
C GLU A 286 -10.56 -4.56 26.96
N ALA A 287 -9.48 -5.11 27.52
CA ALA A 287 -9.53 -5.82 28.80
C ALA A 287 -8.32 -5.47 29.65
N VAL A 288 -8.55 -5.19 30.93
CA VAL A 288 -7.48 -5.05 31.93
C VAL A 288 -7.37 -6.35 32.68
N VAL A 289 -6.31 -7.10 32.43
CA VAL A 289 -6.10 -8.42 33.01
C VAL A 289 -4.82 -8.41 33.83
N LYS A 290 -4.93 -8.56 35.15
CA LYS A 290 -3.83 -8.52 36.14
C LYS A 290 -2.86 -7.33 35.94
N GLY A 291 -3.41 -6.18 35.56
CA GLY A 291 -2.67 -4.94 35.40
C GLY A 291 -2.02 -4.75 34.03
N CYS A 292 -2.33 -5.63 33.04
CA CYS A 292 -1.96 -5.45 31.64
C CYS A 292 -3.17 -4.98 30.83
N ASP A 293 -3.01 -3.94 30.04
CA ASP A 293 -4.04 -3.34 29.20
C ASP A 293 -4.00 -3.98 27.82
N PHE A 294 -4.92 -4.93 27.55
CA PHE A 294 -5.04 -5.60 26.27
C PHE A 294 -6.04 -4.88 25.36
N LYS A 295 -5.60 -4.63 24.15
CA LYS A 295 -6.44 -4.34 22.98
C LYS A 295 -6.44 -5.56 22.09
N TYR A 296 -7.57 -6.26 22.00
CA TYR A 296 -7.66 -7.56 21.36
C TYR A 296 -8.88 -7.68 20.45
N MET A 297 -8.85 -8.62 19.52
CA MET A 297 -10.00 -9.06 18.73
C MET A 297 -10.34 -10.50 19.12
N ASP A 298 -11.62 -10.78 19.32
CA ASP A 298 -12.19 -12.10 19.50
C ASP A 298 -13.36 -12.23 18.51
N CYS A 299 -13.16 -13.02 17.46
CA CYS A 299 -14.11 -13.11 16.36
C CYS A 299 -14.16 -14.51 15.78
N GLY A 300 -15.14 -14.74 14.89
CA GLY A 300 -15.38 -16.06 14.34
C GLY A 300 -16.16 -16.98 15.26
N LYS A 301 -16.48 -18.16 14.75
CA LYS A 301 -17.27 -19.18 15.45
C LYS A 301 -16.78 -20.56 15.03
N GLY A 302 -16.32 -21.34 15.98
CA GLY A 302 -15.87 -22.71 15.76
C GLY A 302 -15.48 -23.35 17.07
N ASP A 303 -15.37 -24.66 17.08
CA ASP A 303 -15.03 -25.45 18.28
C ASP A 303 -13.56 -25.31 18.67
N LYS A 304 -12.69 -24.94 17.70
CA LYS A 304 -11.28 -24.69 17.95
C LYS A 304 -10.99 -23.18 17.98
N THR A 305 -10.19 -22.77 18.95
CA THR A 305 -9.74 -21.40 19.09
C THR A 305 -8.30 -21.26 18.58
N ILE A 306 -8.08 -20.41 17.57
CA ILE A 306 -6.77 -19.99 17.11
C ILE A 306 -6.40 -18.70 17.84
N VAL A 307 -5.24 -18.68 18.48
CA VAL A 307 -4.64 -17.47 19.05
C VAL A 307 -3.44 -17.08 18.22
N PHE A 308 -3.54 -15.97 17.48
CA PHE A 308 -2.45 -15.50 16.63
C PHE A 308 -1.53 -14.56 17.40
N LEU A 309 -0.29 -14.99 17.55
CA LEU A 309 0.80 -14.26 18.18
C LEU A 309 1.58 -13.53 17.08
N VAL A 310 1.49 -12.22 17.09
CA VAL A 310 2.08 -11.37 16.04
C VAL A 310 3.61 -11.36 16.11
N GLY A 311 4.26 -11.03 14.99
CA GLY A 311 5.71 -10.88 14.94
C GLY A 311 6.22 -9.62 15.66
N GLY A 312 7.46 -9.23 15.36
CA GLY A 312 8.11 -8.07 15.97
C GLY A 312 7.41 -6.71 15.72
N LEU A 313 6.42 -6.67 14.83
CA LEU A 313 5.55 -5.48 14.69
C LEU A 313 4.66 -5.24 15.92
N GLY A 314 4.33 -6.28 16.72
CA GLY A 314 3.60 -6.13 17.97
C GLY A 314 2.14 -5.68 17.86
N THR A 315 1.63 -5.47 16.66
CA THR A 315 0.25 -5.03 16.41
C THR A 315 -0.55 -6.08 15.66
N SER A 316 -1.74 -6.35 16.15
CA SER A 316 -2.66 -7.34 15.60
C SER A 316 -3.31 -6.88 14.27
N GLU A 317 -3.31 -5.59 13.97
CA GLU A 317 -3.83 -5.12 12.69
C GLU A 317 -3.05 -5.67 11.48
N ALA A 318 -1.78 -6.06 11.67
CA ALA A 318 -0.96 -6.66 10.61
C ALA A 318 -1.52 -8.00 10.12
N VAL A 319 -2.31 -8.69 10.94
CA VAL A 319 -2.78 -10.06 10.68
C VAL A 319 -4.28 -10.15 10.35
N TYR A 320 -4.96 -9.02 10.10
CA TYR A 320 -6.37 -9.03 9.68
C TYR A 320 -6.65 -9.95 8.49
N PRO A 321 -5.72 -10.18 7.52
CA PRO A 321 -5.99 -11.10 6.42
C PRO A 321 -6.13 -12.57 6.86
N TYR A 322 -5.43 -12.97 7.94
CA TYR A 322 -5.61 -14.29 8.55
C TYR A 322 -6.96 -14.40 9.24
N VAL A 323 -7.35 -13.36 9.98
CA VAL A 323 -8.67 -13.30 10.63
C VAL A 323 -9.75 -13.49 9.57
N SER A 324 -9.76 -12.65 8.52
CA SER A 324 -10.75 -12.71 7.44
C SER A 324 -10.81 -14.09 6.74
N ALA A 325 -9.69 -14.80 6.64
CA ALA A 325 -9.65 -16.10 5.98
C ALA A 325 -10.13 -17.25 6.88
N LEU A 326 -9.99 -17.14 8.20
CA LEU A 326 -10.17 -18.23 9.15
C LEU A 326 -11.41 -18.11 10.04
N GLU A 327 -11.90 -16.89 10.32
CA GLU A 327 -13.02 -16.64 11.24
C GLU A 327 -14.36 -17.33 10.87
N GLY A 328 -14.54 -17.65 9.59
CA GLY A 328 -15.71 -18.41 9.13
C GLY A 328 -15.74 -19.85 9.64
N ARG A 329 -14.63 -20.38 10.14
CA ARG A 329 -14.45 -21.79 10.54
C ARG A 329 -13.93 -21.97 11.96
N TYR A 330 -13.20 -21.01 12.47
CA TYR A 330 -12.54 -21.07 13.79
C TYR A 330 -12.87 -19.81 14.58
N ARG A 331 -12.87 -19.92 15.91
CA ARG A 331 -12.76 -18.77 16.78
C ARG A 331 -11.33 -18.25 16.68
N PHE A 332 -11.15 -16.95 16.49
CA PHE A 332 -9.87 -16.32 16.25
C PHE A 332 -9.61 -15.19 17.22
N ILE A 333 -8.54 -15.29 17.98
CA ILE A 333 -8.12 -14.26 18.93
C ILE A 333 -6.74 -13.73 18.52
N THR A 334 -6.61 -12.41 18.52
CA THR A 334 -5.32 -11.73 18.34
C THR A 334 -5.33 -10.41 19.10
N PHE A 335 -4.17 -9.89 19.46
CA PHE A 335 -4.05 -8.73 20.32
C PHE A 335 -2.76 -7.95 20.06
N ASP A 336 -2.77 -6.67 20.43
CA ASP A 336 -1.57 -5.85 20.49
C ASP A 336 -0.80 -6.20 21.78
N TYR A 337 0.54 -6.19 21.72
CA TYR A 337 1.33 -6.52 22.92
C TYR A 337 1.32 -5.35 23.91
N PRO A 338 0.85 -5.59 25.18
CA PRO A 338 0.70 -4.55 26.17
C PRO A 338 2.04 -4.02 26.67
N PHE A 339 2.08 -2.73 26.98
CA PHE A 339 3.30 -2.04 27.45
C PHE A 339 3.81 -2.54 28.82
N GLU A 340 2.93 -3.07 29.65
CA GLU A 340 3.23 -3.57 30.99
C GLU A 340 4.08 -4.84 30.95
N CYS A 341 4.04 -5.58 29.84
CA CYS A 341 4.82 -6.79 29.65
C CYS A 341 6.23 -6.45 29.16
N MET A 342 7.21 -6.46 30.04
CA MET A 342 8.56 -5.98 29.76
C MET A 342 9.49 -7.07 29.19
N ASP A 343 9.09 -8.32 29.20
CA ASP A 343 9.82 -9.49 28.69
C ASP A 343 8.85 -10.58 28.20
N MET A 344 9.39 -11.57 27.50
CA MET A 344 8.59 -12.66 26.91
C MET A 344 7.84 -13.48 27.98
N LYS A 345 8.40 -13.65 29.17
CA LYS A 345 7.76 -14.46 30.21
C LYS A 345 6.53 -13.75 30.76
N SER A 346 6.66 -12.48 31.12
CA SER A 346 5.53 -11.67 31.60
C SER A 346 4.43 -11.56 30.54
N LEU A 347 4.81 -11.45 29.26
CA LEU A 347 3.86 -11.45 28.16
C LEU A 347 3.13 -12.81 28.03
N CYS A 348 3.83 -13.95 28.13
CA CYS A 348 3.19 -15.27 28.11
C CYS A 348 2.20 -15.46 29.26
N GLU A 349 2.59 -15.08 30.48
CA GLU A 349 1.73 -15.15 31.66
C GLU A 349 0.47 -14.29 31.46
N ALA A 350 0.63 -13.05 30.96
CA ALA A 350 -0.49 -12.15 30.68
C ALA A 350 -1.41 -12.69 29.55
N VAL A 351 -0.86 -13.35 28.54
CA VAL A 351 -1.67 -13.99 27.48
C VAL A 351 -2.51 -15.14 28.03
N ILE A 352 -1.97 -15.97 28.92
CA ILE A 352 -2.75 -17.03 29.58
C ILE A 352 -3.90 -16.42 30.41
N ASP A 353 -3.61 -15.37 31.16
CA ASP A 353 -4.62 -14.66 31.94
C ASP A 353 -5.68 -13.99 31.05
N LEU A 354 -5.28 -13.47 29.87
CA LEU A 354 -6.23 -12.95 28.87
C LEU A 354 -7.19 -14.04 28.40
N LEU A 355 -6.74 -15.27 28.16
CA LEU A 355 -7.58 -16.36 27.65
C LEU A 355 -8.63 -16.82 28.66
N ASP A 356 -8.41 -16.59 29.96
CA ASP A 356 -9.42 -16.87 30.99
C ASP A 356 -10.61 -15.91 30.91
N TYR A 357 -10.41 -14.70 30.41
CA TYR A 357 -11.44 -13.69 30.27
C TYR A 357 -12.54 -14.07 29.24
N PRO A 358 -12.20 -14.51 28.01
CA PRO A 358 -13.16 -15.03 27.04
C PRO A 358 -13.45 -16.55 27.18
N ASP A 359 -13.09 -17.18 28.30
CA ASP A 359 -13.32 -18.59 28.62
C ASP A 359 -12.75 -19.58 27.59
N VAL A 360 -11.45 -19.43 27.29
CA VAL A 360 -10.72 -20.32 26.39
C VAL A 360 -9.88 -21.31 27.18
N ASP A 361 -10.27 -22.58 27.18
CA ASP A 361 -9.53 -23.66 27.87
C ASP A 361 -8.21 -23.99 27.17
N LYS A 362 -8.25 -24.24 25.86
CA LYS A 362 -7.08 -24.58 25.03
C LYS A 362 -7.07 -23.79 23.74
N ALA A 363 -5.87 -23.49 23.24
CA ALA A 363 -5.67 -22.78 22.00
C ALA A 363 -4.73 -23.51 21.02
N VAL A 364 -4.99 -23.30 19.74
CA VAL A 364 -4.00 -23.52 18.68
C VAL A 364 -3.16 -22.25 18.60
N TRP A 365 -1.92 -22.32 19.10
CA TRP A 365 -0.99 -21.21 19.07
C TRP A 365 -0.46 -21.00 17.65
N MET A 366 -0.85 -19.94 16.98
CA MET A 366 -0.37 -19.58 15.65
C MET A 366 0.58 -18.39 15.78
N GLY A 367 1.87 -18.60 15.53
CA GLY A 367 2.88 -17.58 15.77
C GLY A 367 3.79 -17.34 14.57
N ALA A 368 3.99 -16.06 14.22
CA ALA A 368 4.88 -15.64 13.15
C ALA A 368 6.13 -14.94 13.70
N SER A 369 7.33 -15.31 13.21
CA SER A 369 8.59 -14.69 13.61
C SER A 369 8.75 -14.66 15.14
N PHE A 370 8.78 -13.48 15.79
CA PHE A 370 8.80 -13.34 17.24
C PHE A 370 7.60 -14.04 17.90
N GLY A 371 6.40 -13.95 17.32
CA GLY A 371 5.23 -14.69 17.80
C GLY A 371 5.41 -16.21 17.78
N GLY A 372 6.26 -16.73 16.90
CA GLY A 372 6.64 -18.14 16.89
C GLY A 372 7.52 -18.55 18.09
N TYR A 373 8.36 -17.65 18.60
CA TYR A 373 9.05 -17.87 19.88
C TYR A 373 8.09 -17.84 21.05
N MET A 374 7.13 -16.91 21.04
CA MET A 374 6.07 -16.84 22.03
C MET A 374 5.21 -18.11 22.07
N ALA A 375 4.83 -18.65 20.90
CA ALA A 375 4.08 -19.91 20.79
C ALA A 375 4.86 -21.08 21.41
N GLN A 376 6.16 -21.18 21.14
CA GLN A 376 7.02 -22.21 21.73
C GLN A 376 7.12 -22.07 23.25
N LEU A 377 7.26 -20.83 23.76
CA LEU A 377 7.33 -20.59 25.19
C LEU A 377 6.03 -20.95 25.89
N LEU A 378 4.87 -20.52 25.35
CA LEU A 378 3.54 -20.86 25.83
C LEU A 378 3.33 -22.38 25.85
N ALA A 379 3.64 -23.08 24.77
CA ALA A 379 3.50 -24.53 24.70
C ALA A 379 4.43 -25.28 25.67
N SER A 380 5.62 -24.75 25.95
CA SER A 380 6.57 -25.40 26.88
C SER A 380 6.24 -25.15 28.36
N GLU A 381 5.62 -24.01 28.69
CA GLU A 381 5.32 -23.62 30.08
C GLU A 381 3.87 -23.92 30.49
N PHE A 382 2.93 -23.93 29.49
CA PHE A 382 1.49 -24.15 29.69
C PHE A 382 0.95 -25.24 28.76
N PRO A 383 1.44 -26.48 28.89
CA PRO A 383 1.01 -27.57 28.00
C PRO A 383 -0.49 -27.89 28.11
N GLU A 384 -1.11 -27.67 29.27
CA GLU A 384 -2.54 -27.86 29.49
C GLU A 384 -3.40 -26.86 28.73
N ARG A 385 -2.86 -25.69 28.37
CA ARG A 385 -3.54 -24.63 27.59
C ARG A 385 -3.26 -24.76 26.08
N THR A 386 -2.54 -25.77 25.67
CA THR A 386 -2.06 -25.95 24.29
C THR A 386 -2.78 -27.11 23.61
N GLU A 387 -3.45 -26.84 22.49
CA GLU A 387 -4.01 -27.89 21.63
C GLU A 387 -3.05 -28.29 20.51
N ALA A 388 -2.48 -27.32 19.79
CA ALA A 388 -1.56 -27.49 18.69
C ALA A 388 -0.71 -26.23 18.48
N MET A 389 0.30 -26.28 17.60
CA MET A 389 1.08 -25.11 17.19
C MET A 389 1.17 -24.97 15.68
N CYS A 390 1.07 -23.74 15.18
CA CYS A 390 1.37 -23.33 13.81
C CYS A 390 2.49 -22.28 13.86
N LEU A 391 3.66 -22.62 13.38
CA LEU A 391 4.88 -21.79 13.47
C LEU A 391 5.28 -21.30 12.07
N PHE A 392 5.27 -19.98 11.87
CA PHE A 392 5.49 -19.34 10.57
C PHE A 392 6.73 -18.48 10.58
N SER A 393 7.63 -18.64 9.58
CA SER A 393 8.82 -17.80 9.40
C SER A 393 9.54 -17.53 10.73
N THR A 394 9.82 -18.59 11.51
CA THR A 394 10.43 -18.51 12.84
C THR A 394 11.55 -19.54 13.00
N ALA A 395 12.23 -19.54 14.14
CA ALA A 395 13.28 -20.48 14.47
C ALA A 395 13.04 -21.14 15.84
N ALA A 396 13.83 -22.14 16.18
CA ALA A 396 13.71 -22.85 17.45
C ALA A 396 14.17 -21.99 18.64
N LEU A 397 13.50 -22.10 19.78
CA LEU A 397 14.05 -21.66 21.09
C LEU A 397 15.04 -22.68 21.65
N SER A 398 15.92 -23.22 20.81
CA SER A 398 16.94 -24.19 21.17
C SER A 398 18.21 -23.53 21.69
N GLU A 399 19.08 -24.30 22.38
CA GLU A 399 20.43 -23.86 22.80
C GLU A 399 21.26 -23.33 21.62
N ARG A 400 21.17 -24.02 20.47
CA ARG A 400 21.90 -23.63 19.25
C ARG A 400 21.44 -22.26 18.74
N THR A 401 20.14 -22.08 18.53
CA THR A 401 19.56 -20.85 17.96
C THR A 401 19.69 -19.67 18.93
N VAL A 402 19.30 -19.85 20.19
CA VAL A 402 19.43 -18.78 21.21
C VAL A 402 20.90 -18.41 21.42
N GLY A 403 21.80 -19.39 21.45
CA GLY A 403 23.24 -19.14 21.55
C GLY A 403 23.79 -18.34 20.36
N ALA A 404 23.40 -18.67 19.15
CA ALA A 404 23.79 -17.94 17.94
C ALA A 404 23.25 -16.48 17.96
N LEU A 405 21.96 -16.27 18.29
CA LEU A 405 21.37 -14.94 18.42
C LEU A 405 22.05 -14.14 19.55
N ARG A 406 22.31 -14.76 20.69
CA ARG A 406 23.02 -14.14 21.82
C ARG A 406 24.41 -13.69 21.40
N SER A 407 25.17 -14.54 20.73
CA SER A 407 26.50 -14.20 20.24
C SER A 407 26.48 -12.99 19.29
N LYS A 408 25.48 -12.92 18.42
CA LYS A 408 25.33 -11.86 17.40
C LYS A 408 24.84 -10.54 17.98
N TYR A 409 23.88 -10.57 18.89
CA TYR A 409 23.10 -9.38 19.28
C TYR A 409 23.32 -8.89 20.71
N LYS A 410 23.93 -9.66 21.62
CA LYS A 410 24.11 -9.28 23.04
C LYS A 410 24.72 -7.90 23.25
N ASN A 411 25.72 -7.55 22.44
CA ASN A 411 26.41 -6.26 22.54
C ASN A 411 25.74 -5.17 21.70
N ALA A 412 25.05 -5.55 20.63
CA ALA A 412 24.39 -4.60 19.72
C ALA A 412 23.05 -4.11 20.25
N ALA A 413 22.24 -4.99 20.87
CA ALA A 413 20.90 -4.65 21.31
C ALA A 413 20.83 -3.45 22.27
N PRO A 414 21.69 -3.32 23.30
CA PRO A 414 21.68 -2.14 24.17
C PRO A 414 22.03 -0.83 23.43
N ILE A 415 22.90 -0.91 22.43
CA ILE A 415 23.31 0.25 21.62
C ILE A 415 22.17 0.69 20.72
N VAL A 416 21.49 -0.27 20.08
CA VAL A 416 20.31 -0.01 19.23
C VAL A 416 19.20 0.62 20.05
N LEU A 417 18.83 0.03 21.18
CA LEU A 417 17.83 0.57 22.09
C LEU A 417 18.14 2.00 22.51
N LYS A 418 19.39 2.26 22.91
CA LYS A 418 19.82 3.62 23.29
C LYS A 418 19.75 4.61 22.14
N ALA A 419 20.07 4.17 20.92
CA ALA A 419 19.92 5.00 19.73
C ALA A 419 18.45 5.33 19.44
N MET A 420 17.55 4.35 19.53
CA MET A 420 16.10 4.55 19.33
C MET A 420 15.48 5.51 20.36
N GLU A 421 15.96 5.51 21.59
CA GLU A 421 15.52 6.45 22.64
C GLU A 421 16.01 7.89 22.41
N THR A 422 17.06 8.10 21.64
CA THR A 422 17.74 9.42 21.51
C THR A 422 17.59 10.06 20.14
N VAL A 423 17.36 9.25 19.12
CA VAL A 423 17.23 9.72 17.72
C VAL A 423 15.75 10.07 17.45
N PRO A 424 15.47 11.17 16.69
CA PRO A 424 14.10 11.49 16.30
C PRO A 424 13.39 10.31 15.63
N TYR A 425 12.17 10.00 16.05
CA TYR A 425 11.42 8.84 15.57
C TYR A 425 11.28 8.79 14.03
N SER A 426 11.19 9.94 13.36
CA SER A 426 11.16 9.99 11.89
C SER A 426 12.38 9.35 11.20
N ILE A 427 13.55 9.40 11.85
CA ILE A 427 14.78 8.77 11.36
C ILE A 427 14.73 7.27 11.66
N VAL A 428 14.32 6.88 12.88
CA VAL A 428 14.14 5.49 13.28
C VAL A 428 13.15 4.81 12.32
N ARG A 429 11.99 5.42 12.11
CA ARG A 429 10.96 4.92 11.18
C ARG A 429 11.50 4.72 9.75
N SER A 430 12.31 5.65 9.24
CA SER A 430 12.90 5.51 7.90
C SER A 430 13.87 4.33 7.82
N PHE A 431 14.60 4.06 8.90
CA PHE A 431 15.48 2.90 9.01
C PHE A 431 14.68 1.60 9.09
N GLU A 432 13.68 1.52 9.98
CA GLU A 432 12.76 0.38 10.14
C GLU A 432 12.08 0.03 8.81
N MET A 433 11.55 1.02 8.11
CA MET A 433 10.93 0.85 6.80
C MET A 433 11.90 0.21 5.80
N LYS A 434 13.16 0.67 5.76
CA LYS A 434 14.19 0.10 4.89
C LYS A 434 14.54 -1.34 5.27
N GLN A 435 14.66 -1.64 6.57
CA GLN A 435 14.93 -2.99 7.05
C GLN A 435 13.78 -3.94 6.70
N SER A 436 12.54 -3.56 6.99
CA SER A 436 11.35 -4.36 6.72
C SER A 436 11.18 -4.66 5.23
N MET A 437 11.38 -3.66 4.36
CA MET A 437 11.39 -3.86 2.91
C MET A 437 12.56 -4.75 2.45
N GLY A 438 13.68 -4.77 3.16
CA GLY A 438 14.81 -5.66 2.91
C GLY A 438 14.49 -7.15 3.09
N HIS A 439 13.45 -7.47 3.85
CA HIS A 439 12.94 -8.84 4.08
C HIS A 439 11.93 -9.32 3.04
N VAL A 440 11.47 -8.45 2.15
CA VAL A 440 10.59 -8.78 1.02
C VAL A 440 11.44 -9.33 -0.12
N LYS A 441 11.22 -10.59 -0.51
CA LYS A 441 11.98 -11.29 -1.57
C LYS A 441 11.03 -11.87 -2.60
N GLY A 442 11.49 -11.99 -3.85
CA GLY A 442 10.74 -12.65 -4.93
C GLY A 442 9.33 -12.09 -5.14
N ALA A 443 9.09 -10.84 -4.76
CA ALA A 443 7.81 -10.17 -4.84
C ALA A 443 7.57 -9.55 -6.22
N SER A 444 6.34 -9.58 -6.70
CA SER A 444 5.91 -8.76 -7.83
C SER A 444 5.94 -7.27 -7.48
N ALA A 445 5.75 -6.41 -8.46
CA ALA A 445 5.67 -4.97 -8.22
C ALA A 445 4.48 -4.60 -7.33
N GLU A 446 3.34 -5.27 -7.52
CA GLU A 446 2.13 -5.08 -6.72
C GLU A 446 2.30 -5.59 -5.29
N GLU A 447 2.91 -6.77 -5.09
CA GLU A 447 3.24 -7.28 -3.75
C GLU A 447 4.23 -6.37 -3.02
N THR A 448 5.25 -5.86 -3.73
CA THR A 448 6.21 -4.89 -3.18
C THR A 448 5.50 -3.61 -2.74
N TYR A 449 4.58 -3.11 -3.56
CA TYR A 449 3.74 -1.97 -3.20
C TYR A 449 2.87 -2.27 -1.98
N TYR A 450 2.17 -3.43 -1.95
CA TYR A 450 1.33 -3.86 -0.83
C TYR A 450 2.11 -3.87 0.49
N MET A 451 3.32 -4.45 0.48
CA MET A 451 4.17 -4.48 1.68
C MET A 451 4.64 -3.09 2.11
N ARG A 452 4.96 -2.23 1.15
CA ARG A 452 5.33 -0.84 1.43
C ARG A 452 4.15 -0.05 2.01
N ASP A 453 2.95 -0.22 1.47
CA ASP A 453 1.72 0.39 1.95
C ASP A 453 1.42 -0.05 3.39
N MET A 454 1.55 -1.36 3.66
CA MET A 454 1.38 -1.96 4.99
C MET A 454 2.37 -1.40 6.01
N PHE A 455 3.68 -1.49 5.74
CA PHE A 455 4.68 -1.00 6.68
C PHE A 455 4.58 0.52 6.91
N ASN A 456 4.28 1.29 5.84
CA ASN A 456 4.08 2.73 5.98
C ASN A 456 2.87 3.05 6.88
N ASP A 457 1.77 2.32 6.74
CA ASP A 457 0.57 2.48 7.56
C ASP A 457 0.85 2.12 9.02
N ILE A 458 1.40 0.95 9.30
CA ILE A 458 1.74 0.48 10.64
C ILE A 458 2.71 1.43 11.34
N TYR A 459 3.86 1.73 10.74
CA TYR A 459 4.86 2.61 11.36
C TYR A 459 4.39 4.07 11.50
N SER A 460 3.37 4.50 10.73
CA SER A 460 2.78 5.83 10.94
C SER A 460 1.92 5.91 12.19
N GLY A 461 1.41 4.78 12.65
CA GLY A 461 0.66 4.67 13.90
C GLY A 461 1.54 4.49 15.15
N TYR A 462 2.83 4.19 15.00
CA TYR A 462 3.71 3.96 16.14
C TYR A 462 4.12 5.26 16.84
N THR A 463 4.32 5.13 18.15
CA THR A 463 5.10 6.09 18.95
C THR A 463 6.53 5.57 19.15
N SER A 464 7.45 6.47 19.48
CA SER A 464 8.82 6.08 19.82
C SER A 464 8.87 5.10 21.00
N GLU A 465 8.00 5.30 21.98
CA GLU A 465 7.90 4.44 23.17
C GLU A 465 7.46 3.03 22.79
N PHE A 466 6.46 2.89 21.92
CA PHE A 466 5.98 1.57 21.47
C PHE A 466 7.07 0.82 20.68
N ASP A 467 7.76 1.50 19.77
CA ASP A 467 8.82 0.92 18.96
C ASP A 467 10.00 0.44 19.82
N VAL A 468 10.42 1.24 20.82
CA VAL A 468 11.44 0.84 21.81
C VAL A 468 10.96 -0.34 22.64
N HIS A 469 9.69 -0.36 23.07
CA HIS A 469 9.10 -1.46 23.83
C HIS A 469 9.14 -2.77 23.02
N MET A 470 8.70 -2.75 21.77
CA MET A 470 8.73 -3.92 20.91
C MET A 470 10.14 -4.41 20.66
N THR A 471 11.09 -3.51 20.42
CA THR A 471 12.51 -3.87 20.26
C THR A 471 13.08 -4.55 21.52
N ARG A 472 12.67 -4.12 22.73
CA ARG A 472 13.05 -4.79 23.99
C ARG A 472 12.48 -6.20 24.09
N LEU A 473 11.18 -6.37 23.80
CA LEU A 473 10.55 -7.69 23.81
C LEU A 473 11.21 -8.65 22.83
N VAL A 474 11.45 -8.22 21.61
CA VAL A 474 12.15 -9.04 20.60
C VAL A 474 13.59 -9.36 21.03
N ALA A 475 14.30 -8.39 21.59
CA ALA A 475 15.66 -8.60 22.10
C ALA A 475 15.72 -9.56 23.30
N ASP A 476 14.62 -9.73 24.04
CA ASP A 476 14.59 -10.62 25.21
C ASP A 476 14.75 -12.12 24.84
N VAL A 477 14.53 -12.49 23.59
CA VAL A 477 14.84 -13.86 23.08
C VAL A 477 16.25 -14.30 23.43
N ILE A 478 17.25 -13.40 23.37
CA ILE A 478 18.63 -13.72 23.70
C ILE A 478 18.87 -14.00 25.19
N ASN A 479 17.95 -13.59 26.05
CA ASN A 479 18.02 -13.79 27.51
C ASN A 479 17.28 -15.05 27.95
N ARG A 480 16.46 -15.66 27.07
CA ARG A 480 15.65 -16.83 27.42
C ARG A 480 16.50 -18.07 27.67
N GLN A 481 16.04 -18.90 28.59
CA GLN A 481 16.55 -20.25 28.71
C GLN A 481 16.05 -21.07 27.51
N PRO A 482 16.90 -21.82 26.85
CA PRO A 482 16.51 -22.66 25.74
C PRO A 482 15.49 -23.72 26.13
N CYS A 483 14.56 -24.02 25.24
CA CYS A 483 13.68 -25.16 25.36
C CYS A 483 14.38 -26.42 24.82
N THR A 484 13.97 -27.58 25.34
CA THR A 484 14.44 -28.89 24.88
C THR A 484 13.27 -29.62 24.15
N ALA A 485 13.58 -30.54 23.25
CA ALA A 485 12.59 -31.23 22.44
C ALA A 485 11.55 -32.05 23.26
N ASP A 486 11.95 -32.54 24.43
CA ASP A 486 11.05 -33.28 25.34
C ASP A 486 9.89 -32.42 25.84
N LYS A 487 10.06 -31.11 25.95
CA LYS A 487 9.00 -30.16 26.30
C LYS A 487 7.82 -30.17 25.31
N PHE A 488 8.07 -30.54 24.07
CA PHE A 488 7.08 -30.60 23.00
C PHE A 488 6.58 -32.01 22.67
N ALA A 489 7.09 -33.04 23.34
CA ALA A 489 6.78 -34.44 23.01
C ALA A 489 5.26 -34.76 22.99
N TYR A 490 4.48 -34.06 23.81
CA TYR A 490 3.01 -34.21 23.87
C TYR A 490 2.29 -33.68 22.61
N LEU A 491 2.96 -32.86 21.79
CA LEU A 491 2.46 -32.30 20.53
C LEU A 491 2.79 -33.18 19.32
N ASN A 492 3.07 -34.46 19.49
CA ASN A 492 3.41 -35.35 18.37
C ASN A 492 2.32 -35.33 17.28
N GLY A 493 2.69 -34.91 16.05
CA GLY A 493 1.78 -34.71 14.93
C GLY A 493 0.83 -33.51 15.05
N ARG A 494 1.00 -32.65 16.07
CA ARG A 494 0.19 -31.44 16.33
C ARG A 494 0.96 -30.14 16.12
N VAL A 495 1.99 -30.16 15.26
CA VAL A 495 2.78 -28.97 14.91
C VAL A 495 2.80 -28.79 13.40
N LEU A 496 2.46 -27.59 12.95
CA LEU A 496 2.64 -27.12 11.59
C LEU A 496 3.82 -26.14 11.53
N LEU A 497 4.75 -26.37 10.62
CA LEU A 497 5.83 -25.44 10.28
C LEU A 497 5.62 -24.93 8.85
N VAL A 498 5.51 -23.63 8.63
CA VAL A 498 5.52 -23.03 7.28
C VAL A 498 6.71 -22.09 7.19
N LEU A 499 7.70 -22.49 6.40
CA LEU A 499 9.03 -21.89 6.38
C LEU A 499 9.37 -21.36 4.98
N PRO A 500 9.75 -20.08 4.86
CA PRO A 500 10.22 -19.54 3.58
C PRO A 500 11.60 -20.12 3.24
N GLU A 501 11.74 -20.62 2.01
CA GLU A 501 13.00 -21.19 1.52
C GLU A 501 14.10 -20.15 1.35
N ASP A 502 13.72 -18.90 1.13
CA ASP A 502 14.56 -17.73 0.89
C ASP A 502 14.59 -16.74 2.06
N ASP A 503 14.28 -17.20 3.28
CA ASP A 503 14.36 -16.40 4.50
C ASP A 503 15.80 -16.00 4.81
N GLY A 504 16.09 -14.70 4.66
CA GLY A 504 17.41 -14.16 4.98
C GLY A 504 17.61 -13.82 6.46
N PHE A 505 16.56 -13.92 7.29
CA PHE A 505 16.61 -13.66 8.72
C PHE A 505 16.85 -14.95 9.52
N PHE A 506 16.09 -16.01 9.23
CA PHE A 506 16.27 -17.36 9.77
C PHE A 506 16.78 -18.28 8.67
N ASP A 507 18.10 -18.52 8.71
CA ASP A 507 18.77 -19.32 7.71
C ASP A 507 18.36 -20.81 7.75
N ARG A 508 18.79 -21.57 6.75
CA ARG A 508 18.46 -22.99 6.61
C ARG A 508 18.88 -23.83 7.82
N ASP A 509 19.95 -23.44 8.48
CA ASP A 509 20.44 -24.15 9.67
C ASP A 509 19.51 -23.94 10.86
N MET A 510 19.00 -22.72 11.06
CA MET A 510 18.01 -22.41 12.09
C MET A 510 16.66 -23.08 11.80
N GLN A 511 16.24 -23.12 10.52
CA GLN A 511 15.04 -23.85 10.11
C GLN A 511 15.18 -25.37 10.35
N ASN A 512 16.32 -25.96 10.01
CA ASN A 512 16.60 -27.37 10.27
C ASN A 512 16.61 -27.70 11.78
N ASP A 513 17.07 -26.78 12.60
CA ASP A 513 17.05 -26.91 14.05
C ASP A 513 15.59 -26.94 14.58
N LEU A 514 14.73 -26.06 14.08
CA LEU A 514 13.30 -26.05 14.41
C LEU A 514 12.61 -27.35 13.98
N MET A 515 12.86 -27.82 12.77
CA MET A 515 12.28 -29.09 12.28
C MET A 515 12.68 -30.30 13.13
N LYS A 516 13.92 -30.33 13.63
CA LYS A 516 14.40 -31.41 14.52
C LYS A 516 13.84 -31.31 15.94
N MET A 517 13.55 -30.11 16.41
CA MET A 517 13.06 -29.85 17.76
C MET A 517 11.59 -30.23 17.91
N MET A 518 10.80 -30.08 16.84
CA MET A 518 9.35 -30.35 16.87
C MET A 518 9.02 -31.83 16.60
N PRO A 519 8.10 -32.41 17.38
CA PRO A 519 7.77 -33.83 17.25
C PRO A 519 6.83 -34.10 16.05
N SER A 520 7.34 -34.76 15.02
CA SER A 520 6.61 -35.15 13.81
C SER A 520 5.81 -34.00 13.17
N PRO A 521 6.45 -32.86 12.86
CA PRO A 521 5.72 -31.71 12.34
C PRO A 521 5.24 -31.92 10.90
N MET A 522 4.08 -31.38 10.55
CA MET A 522 3.74 -31.10 9.16
C MET A 522 4.59 -29.91 8.68
N ILE A 523 5.17 -30.01 7.49
CA ILE A 523 6.07 -28.98 6.97
C ILE A 523 5.52 -28.42 5.66
N GLY A 524 5.34 -27.12 5.59
CA GLY A 524 5.03 -26.35 4.41
C GLY A 524 6.22 -25.46 4.00
N HIS A 525 6.42 -25.31 2.70
CA HIS A 525 7.44 -24.42 2.13
C HIS A 525 6.80 -23.34 1.29
N VAL A 526 7.27 -22.12 1.46
CA VAL A 526 6.82 -20.93 0.72
C VAL A 526 8.04 -20.15 0.23
N SER A 527 7.83 -19.16 -0.62
CA SER A 527 8.86 -18.18 -1.01
C SER A 527 8.38 -16.77 -0.68
N GLY A 528 9.28 -15.80 -0.62
CA GLY A 528 8.92 -14.40 -0.35
C GLY A 528 9.75 -13.77 0.78
N GLY A 529 10.81 -14.44 1.21
CA GLY A 529 11.68 -14.01 2.29
C GLY A 529 10.98 -14.07 3.65
N HIS A 530 11.55 -13.39 4.64
CA HIS A 530 10.98 -13.33 5.98
C HIS A 530 9.59 -12.69 6.02
N ALA A 531 9.31 -11.78 5.09
CA ALA A 531 8.02 -11.09 4.97
C ALA A 531 6.91 -11.92 4.31
N ALA A 532 7.19 -13.15 3.87
CA ALA A 532 6.22 -14.02 3.18
C ALA A 532 4.92 -14.21 3.98
N THR A 533 5.00 -14.32 5.30
CA THR A 533 3.83 -14.44 6.20
C THR A 533 2.83 -13.29 6.05
N LEU A 534 3.30 -12.10 5.77
CA LEU A 534 2.46 -10.91 5.62
C LEU A 534 2.04 -10.67 4.16
N MET A 535 2.87 -11.11 3.22
CA MET A 535 2.70 -10.87 1.80
C MET A 535 1.86 -11.95 1.11
N ARG A 536 2.03 -13.20 1.51
CA ARG A 536 1.45 -14.38 0.83
C ARG A 536 0.55 -15.18 1.75
N VAL A 537 -0.32 -14.51 2.48
CA VAL A 537 -1.24 -15.10 3.46
C VAL A 537 -2.00 -16.31 2.88
N GLY A 538 -2.47 -16.24 1.63
CA GLY A 538 -3.19 -17.33 0.98
C GLY A 538 -2.39 -18.63 0.87
N ASP A 539 -1.06 -18.57 0.76
CA ASP A 539 -0.22 -19.77 0.71
C ASP A 539 -0.09 -20.41 2.10
N TYR A 540 -0.02 -19.61 3.15
CA TYR A 540 -0.02 -20.10 4.53
C TYR A 540 -1.36 -20.71 4.92
N ILE A 541 -2.48 -20.09 4.53
CA ILE A 541 -3.83 -20.60 4.81
C ILE A 541 -4.05 -22.00 4.24
N LYS A 542 -3.54 -22.32 3.04
CA LYS A 542 -3.64 -23.68 2.47
C LYS A 542 -3.03 -24.75 3.40
N TYR A 543 -1.85 -24.47 3.99
CA TYR A 543 -1.22 -25.37 4.94
C TYR A 543 -1.98 -25.42 6.27
N VAL A 544 -2.50 -24.28 6.73
CA VAL A 544 -3.35 -24.22 7.94
C VAL A 544 -4.59 -25.09 7.76
N ASP A 545 -5.28 -24.97 6.64
CA ASP A 545 -6.49 -25.76 6.34
C ASP A 545 -6.19 -27.24 6.36
N GLU A 546 -5.15 -27.68 5.63
CA GLU A 546 -4.74 -29.09 5.61
C GLU A 546 -4.32 -29.63 6.98
N PHE A 547 -3.68 -28.78 7.79
CA PHE A 547 -3.26 -29.15 9.14
C PHE A 547 -4.44 -29.25 10.11
N MET A 548 -5.33 -28.26 10.10
CA MET A 548 -6.48 -28.21 10.99
C MET A 548 -7.47 -29.38 10.73
N GLU A 549 -7.65 -29.77 9.46
CA GLU A 549 -8.43 -30.96 9.09
C GLU A 549 -7.86 -32.27 9.66
N LYS A 550 -6.55 -32.33 9.89
CA LYS A 550 -5.88 -33.51 10.48
C LYS A 550 -5.94 -33.53 12.01
N LEU A 551 -6.28 -32.42 12.64
CA LEU A 551 -6.44 -32.33 14.10
C LEU A 551 -7.82 -32.82 14.56
N ASP A 552 -8.79 -32.91 13.66
CA ASP A 552 -10.12 -33.49 13.88
C ASP A 552 -10.06 -35.00 13.82
#